data_8660aec2c9497b77f45eda4211987cdb
#
_entry.id   8660aec2c9497b77f45eda4211987cdb
#
_cell.length_a   1.000
_cell.length_b   1.000
_cell.length_c   1.000
_cell.angle_alpha   90.00
_cell.angle_beta   90.00
_cell.angle_gamma   90.00
#
_symmetry.space_group_name_H-M   'P 1'
#
loop_
_entity.id
_entity.type
_entity.pdbx_description
1 polymer ?
#
loop_
_entity_poly.entity_id
_entity_poly.type
_entity_poly.pdbx_seq_one_letter_code
_entity_poly.pdbx_strand_id
1 'polypeptide(L)'
;MEAKMTSRDRVKAAIHFKSPDRMPHFLPDGKENDILWLWQGGPSDIQNWHEENGHMLRTDCWGVVWETKGGGSYGEAISWPLADITTHTNYTFPDQNNPIYFEATVNQIIENNRSDNPKYCLGVMPFNSLNEGTHNVMGLENMFAAYYECPDDLKAFLSRLADKQKESIKILADAGCDGVMGYDDWGLQDRQMVSTSLIEEFFIPLYKSNWSYAHELGMDVWMHSCGYTVSLHALFARTGLNVIQMDQQENMGLEIIDAAAGGILAYWCPVDVQKTMVGGTIEDIDAYVKRMIETLGRHKGGLISMAYSSPDAVGHTTEKIAAMCEAFRKYERLGLE
;
A
#
# COMPACT_ATOMS: atom_id res chain seq x y z
N MET A 1 -25.93 -0.65 -27.86
CA MET A 1 -25.65 -0.58 -26.42
C MET A 1 -24.18 -0.89 -26.27
N GLU A 2 -23.38 0.04 -25.80
CA GLU A 2 -21.99 -0.26 -25.44
C GLU A 2 -22.00 -1.33 -24.34
N ALA A 3 -21.09 -2.30 -24.45
CA ALA A 3 -20.97 -3.32 -23.44
C ALA A 3 -20.55 -2.67 -22.12
N LYS A 4 -21.28 -2.96 -21.04
CA LYS A 4 -20.98 -2.45 -19.70
C LYS A 4 -19.59 -2.97 -19.29
N MET A 5 -18.69 -2.10 -18.84
CA MET A 5 -17.37 -2.51 -18.34
C MET A 5 -17.52 -3.48 -17.17
N THR A 6 -16.69 -4.52 -17.13
CA THR A 6 -16.55 -5.31 -15.91
C THR A 6 -15.85 -4.50 -14.81
N SER A 7 -15.95 -4.94 -13.56
CA SER A 7 -15.23 -4.31 -12.45
C SER A 7 -13.71 -4.29 -12.70
N ARG A 8 -13.16 -5.39 -13.23
CA ARG A 8 -11.74 -5.49 -13.62
C ARG A 8 -11.36 -4.47 -14.68
N ASP A 9 -12.15 -4.38 -15.77
CA ASP A 9 -11.87 -3.46 -16.88
C ASP A 9 -11.96 -2.00 -16.41
N ARG A 10 -12.91 -1.70 -15.52
CA ARG A 10 -13.08 -0.37 -14.94
C ARG A 10 -11.86 0.05 -14.12
N VAL A 11 -11.34 -0.81 -13.25
CA VAL A 11 -10.12 -0.51 -12.48
C VAL A 11 -8.94 -0.31 -13.41
N LYS A 12 -8.72 -1.19 -14.39
CA LYS A 12 -7.67 -1.03 -15.41
C LYS A 12 -7.83 0.27 -16.19
N ALA A 13 -9.06 0.62 -16.60
CA ALA A 13 -9.30 1.88 -17.30
C ALA A 13 -8.99 3.10 -16.42
N ALA A 14 -9.32 3.07 -15.12
CA ALA A 14 -9.00 4.15 -14.19
C ALA A 14 -7.48 4.30 -13.98
N ILE A 15 -6.76 3.20 -13.76
CA ILE A 15 -5.31 3.18 -13.55
C ILE A 15 -4.57 3.74 -14.78
N HIS A 16 -5.04 3.40 -15.98
CA HIS A 16 -4.38 3.76 -17.24
C HIS A 16 -5.01 4.97 -17.94
N PHE A 17 -5.84 5.76 -17.24
CA PHE A 17 -6.44 7.00 -17.76
C PHE A 17 -7.23 6.81 -19.06
N LYS A 18 -8.03 5.73 -19.14
CA LYS A 18 -8.80 5.28 -20.32
C LYS A 18 -10.31 5.45 -20.16
N SER A 19 -10.76 6.51 -19.48
CA SER A 19 -12.17 6.86 -19.30
C SER A 19 -13.02 5.66 -18.81
N PRO A 20 -12.91 5.23 -17.55
CA PRO A 20 -13.81 4.22 -17.00
C PRO A 20 -15.27 4.74 -17.07
N ASP A 21 -16.24 3.82 -17.13
CA ASP A 21 -17.69 4.18 -17.16
C ASP A 21 -18.17 4.88 -15.87
N ARG A 22 -17.44 4.69 -14.77
CA ARG A 22 -17.50 5.41 -13.49
C ARG A 22 -16.20 5.24 -12.73
N MET A 23 -15.98 6.00 -11.67
CA MET A 23 -14.88 5.79 -10.72
C MET A 23 -15.00 4.41 -10.07
N PRO A 24 -13.88 3.63 -9.97
CA PRO A 24 -13.88 2.37 -9.25
C PRO A 24 -14.02 2.57 -7.73
N HIS A 25 -14.64 1.60 -7.07
CA HIS A 25 -14.89 1.62 -5.64
C HIS A 25 -14.26 0.46 -4.90
N PHE A 26 -13.75 0.75 -3.70
CA PHE A 26 -13.44 -0.20 -2.65
C PHE A 26 -13.94 0.37 -1.31
N LEU A 27 -15.24 0.22 -1.04
CA LEU A 27 -15.93 0.83 0.09
C LEU A 27 -16.39 -0.22 1.09
N PRO A 28 -16.52 0.12 2.40
CA PRO A 28 -16.77 -0.84 3.47
C PRO A 28 -18.17 -1.45 3.45
N ASP A 29 -19.13 -0.80 2.81
CA ASP A 29 -20.50 -1.34 2.65
C ASP A 29 -20.60 -2.47 1.61
N GLY A 30 -19.50 -2.78 0.92
CA GLY A 30 -19.37 -3.84 -0.07
C GLY A 30 -20.16 -3.66 -1.35
N LYS A 31 -20.96 -2.58 -1.47
CA LYS A 31 -21.78 -2.33 -2.65
C LYS A 31 -20.92 -1.89 -3.82
N GLU A 32 -21.04 -2.61 -4.95
CA GLU A 32 -20.37 -2.28 -6.20
C GLU A 32 -18.85 -2.17 -6.12
N ASN A 33 -18.21 -2.87 -5.16
CA ASN A 33 -16.76 -2.90 -5.07
C ASN A 33 -16.16 -3.59 -6.29
N ASP A 34 -15.16 -2.91 -6.88
CA ASP A 34 -14.51 -3.32 -8.11
C ASP A 34 -13.21 -4.10 -7.89
N ILE A 35 -12.68 -4.07 -6.65
CA ILE A 35 -11.42 -4.71 -6.27
C ILE A 35 -11.69 -5.92 -5.38
N LEU A 36 -10.99 -7.01 -5.64
CA LEU A 36 -10.79 -8.13 -4.75
C LEU A 36 -9.39 -8.00 -4.15
N TRP A 37 -9.31 -7.53 -2.90
CA TRP A 37 -8.05 -7.31 -2.20
C TRP A 37 -7.65 -8.58 -1.47
N LEU A 38 -6.50 -9.14 -1.83
CA LEU A 38 -6.06 -10.47 -1.45
C LEU A 38 -4.85 -10.40 -0.54
N TRP A 39 -5.02 -10.88 0.67
CA TRP A 39 -3.95 -11.10 1.63
C TRP A 39 -3.64 -12.60 1.73
N GLN A 40 -2.36 -12.94 1.68
CA GLN A 40 -1.91 -14.30 1.90
C GLN A 40 -1.77 -14.56 3.40
N GLY A 41 -1.85 -15.83 3.80
CA GLY A 41 -1.39 -16.26 5.09
C GLY A 41 0.11 -16.03 5.26
N GLY A 42 0.65 -16.46 6.38
CA GLY A 42 2.09 -16.36 6.65
C GLY A 42 2.46 -17.17 7.89
N PRO A 43 3.74 -17.27 8.20
CA PRO A 43 4.17 -17.82 9.48
C PRO A 43 3.49 -17.05 10.61
N SER A 44 2.76 -17.76 11.47
CA SER A 44 2.02 -17.13 12.57
C SER A 44 2.98 -16.85 13.72
N ASP A 45 3.20 -15.57 13.98
CA ASP A 45 4.01 -15.06 15.08
C ASP A 45 3.19 -14.30 16.14
N ILE A 46 1.90 -14.10 15.87
CA ILE A 46 1.05 -13.18 16.62
C ILE A 46 0.76 -13.64 18.06
N GLN A 47 1.05 -14.90 18.43
CA GLN A 47 0.53 -15.48 19.67
C GLN A 47 1.59 -15.92 20.70
N ASN A 48 2.84 -15.62 20.50
CA ASN A 48 3.91 -16.08 21.37
C ASN A 48 4.32 -15.06 22.44
N TRP A 49 3.38 -14.21 22.90
CA TRP A 49 3.63 -13.36 24.05
C TRP A 49 3.87 -14.21 25.29
N HIS A 50 4.99 -13.98 25.98
CA HIS A 50 5.35 -14.64 27.22
C HIS A 50 5.92 -13.62 28.21
N GLU A 51 5.80 -13.91 29.50
CA GLU A 51 6.37 -13.08 30.55
C GLU A 51 7.83 -13.49 30.83
N GLU A 52 8.73 -12.53 30.77
CA GLU A 52 10.13 -12.68 31.14
C GLU A 52 10.58 -11.47 31.96
N ASN A 53 11.05 -11.70 33.21
CA ASN A 53 11.51 -10.65 34.14
C ASN A 53 10.50 -9.49 34.35
N GLY A 54 9.20 -9.76 34.32
CA GLY A 54 8.14 -8.75 34.48
C GLY A 54 7.78 -7.99 33.19
N HIS A 55 8.33 -8.40 32.06
CA HIS A 55 8.07 -7.84 30.72
C HIS A 55 7.30 -8.86 29.89
N MET A 56 6.30 -8.39 29.14
CA MET A 56 5.61 -9.21 28.14
C MET A 56 6.35 -9.09 26.82
N LEU A 57 7.01 -10.17 26.42
CA LEU A 57 7.86 -10.23 25.22
C LEU A 57 7.32 -11.23 24.19
N ARG A 58 7.63 -10.99 22.92
CA ARG A 58 7.51 -11.97 21.83
C ARG A 58 8.64 -11.80 20.82
N THR A 59 9.02 -12.88 20.15
CA THR A 59 9.86 -12.80 18.96
C THR A 59 9.02 -13.14 17.75
N ASP A 60 9.05 -12.29 16.73
CA ASP A 60 8.31 -12.52 15.48
C ASP A 60 9.10 -13.42 14.51
N CYS A 61 8.47 -13.78 13.38
CA CYS A 61 9.09 -14.63 12.38
C CYS A 61 10.30 -13.99 11.66
N TRP A 62 10.47 -12.67 11.80
CA TRP A 62 11.63 -11.93 11.32
C TRP A 62 12.78 -11.91 12.32
N GLY A 63 12.56 -12.42 13.55
CA GLY A 63 13.52 -12.43 14.64
C GLY A 63 13.57 -11.14 15.46
N VAL A 64 12.61 -10.24 15.25
CA VAL A 64 12.49 -9.00 16.04
C VAL A 64 11.86 -9.31 17.39
N VAL A 65 12.44 -8.78 18.47
CA VAL A 65 11.86 -8.91 19.81
C VAL A 65 11.01 -7.69 20.11
N TRP A 66 9.77 -7.95 20.50
CA TRP A 66 8.78 -6.96 20.82
C TRP A 66 8.44 -6.98 22.31
N GLU A 67 8.21 -5.82 22.89
CA GLU A 67 7.73 -5.65 24.27
C GLU A 67 6.35 -4.97 24.26
N THR A 68 5.44 -5.44 25.12
CA THR A 68 4.16 -4.76 25.34
C THR A 68 3.90 -4.56 26.82
N LYS A 69 3.25 -3.43 27.14
CA LYS A 69 2.71 -3.14 28.49
C LYS A 69 1.27 -3.64 28.66
N GLY A 70 0.75 -4.41 27.69
CA GLY A 70 -0.62 -4.91 27.69
C GLY A 70 -1.59 -3.95 26.96
N GLY A 71 -2.91 -4.22 27.07
CA GLY A 71 -3.94 -3.33 26.52
C GLY A 71 -4.20 -3.45 25.01
N GLY A 72 -3.82 -4.58 24.37
CA GLY A 72 -4.08 -4.81 22.94
C GLY A 72 -3.11 -4.07 21.99
N SER A 73 -2.05 -3.47 22.52
CA SER A 73 -0.99 -2.84 21.75
C SER A 73 -0.17 -3.90 20.98
N TYR A 74 0.26 -3.55 19.76
CA TYR A 74 1.22 -4.35 18.98
C TYR A 74 2.58 -4.49 19.70
N GLY A 75 2.86 -3.64 20.68
CA GLY A 75 4.14 -3.56 21.36
C GLY A 75 5.13 -2.65 20.62
N GLU A 76 6.28 -2.48 21.23
CA GLU A 76 7.43 -1.75 20.70
C GLU A 76 8.56 -2.75 20.40
N ALA A 77 9.25 -2.60 19.27
CA ALA A 77 10.44 -3.39 18.95
C ALA A 77 11.59 -2.94 19.86
N ILE A 78 12.21 -3.88 20.57
CA ILE A 78 13.29 -3.61 21.54
C ILE A 78 14.61 -4.27 21.18
N SER A 79 14.60 -5.23 20.24
CA SER A 79 15.83 -5.89 19.76
C SER A 79 15.65 -6.36 18.32
N TRP A 80 16.70 -6.21 17.53
CA TRP A 80 16.68 -6.43 16.10
C TRP A 80 17.76 -7.42 15.70
N PRO A 81 17.46 -8.43 14.86
CA PRO A 81 18.41 -9.46 14.43
C PRO A 81 19.54 -8.88 13.55
N LEU A 82 19.31 -7.73 12.91
CA LEU A 82 20.28 -7.04 12.07
C LEU A 82 20.61 -5.64 12.61
N ALA A 83 20.66 -5.47 13.94
CA ALA A 83 21.16 -4.21 14.52
C ALA A 83 22.57 -3.87 14.00
N ASP A 84 23.37 -4.87 13.68
CA ASP A 84 24.63 -4.77 12.92
C ASP A 84 24.41 -5.34 11.51
N ILE A 85 24.26 -4.47 10.52
CA ILE A 85 23.98 -4.85 9.11
C ILE A 85 25.13 -5.64 8.48
N THR A 86 26.37 -5.51 8.97
CA THR A 86 27.52 -6.25 8.42
C THR A 86 27.36 -7.75 8.56
N THR A 87 26.47 -8.20 9.43
CA THR A 87 26.13 -9.61 9.65
C THR A 87 25.03 -10.15 8.72
N HIS A 88 24.52 -9.34 7.80
CA HIS A 88 23.35 -9.65 6.96
C HIS A 88 23.44 -10.97 6.19
N THR A 89 24.65 -11.42 5.84
CA THR A 89 24.86 -12.68 5.12
C THR A 89 24.44 -13.92 5.93
N ASN A 90 24.42 -13.83 7.26
CA ASN A 90 23.98 -14.89 8.17
C ASN A 90 22.48 -14.86 8.43
N TYR A 91 21.78 -13.78 8.01
CA TYR A 91 20.35 -13.61 8.24
C TYR A 91 19.54 -14.46 7.29
N THR A 92 18.60 -15.22 7.83
CA THR A 92 17.64 -16.03 7.06
C THR A 92 16.27 -15.37 7.09
N PHE A 93 15.74 -15.06 5.91
CA PHE A 93 14.38 -14.53 5.79
C PHE A 93 13.32 -15.57 6.21
N PRO A 94 12.19 -15.15 6.79
CA PRO A 94 11.08 -16.04 7.06
C PRO A 94 10.51 -16.64 5.75
N ASP A 95 9.92 -17.83 5.84
CA ASP A 95 9.36 -18.56 4.70
C ASP A 95 7.96 -18.03 4.32
N GLN A 96 7.86 -16.74 3.99
CA GLN A 96 6.58 -16.10 3.67
C GLN A 96 6.09 -16.42 2.26
N ASN A 97 6.98 -16.82 1.36
CA ASN A 97 6.65 -17.21 -0.02
C ASN A 97 6.26 -18.69 -0.15
N ASN A 98 6.02 -19.39 0.95
CA ASN A 98 5.60 -20.79 0.91
C ASN A 98 4.25 -20.93 0.19
N PRO A 99 4.14 -21.79 -0.83
CA PRO A 99 2.91 -21.96 -1.62
C PRO A 99 1.65 -22.25 -0.80
N ILE A 100 1.77 -22.88 0.37
CA ILE A 100 0.64 -23.20 1.24
C ILE A 100 -0.14 -21.94 1.68
N TYR A 101 0.53 -20.82 1.81
CA TYR A 101 -0.10 -19.56 2.22
C TYR A 101 -0.95 -18.91 1.11
N PHE A 102 -0.79 -19.37 -0.15
CA PHE A 102 -1.48 -18.82 -1.31
C PHE A 102 -2.70 -19.63 -1.74
N GLU A 103 -2.95 -20.81 -1.17
CA GLU A 103 -4.06 -21.69 -1.59
C GLU A 103 -5.42 -20.98 -1.53
N ALA A 104 -5.70 -20.26 -0.44
CA ALA A 104 -6.94 -19.50 -0.28
C ALA A 104 -7.04 -18.37 -1.33
N THR A 105 -5.96 -17.68 -1.60
CA THR A 105 -5.86 -16.62 -2.61
C THR A 105 -6.16 -17.15 -4.00
N VAL A 106 -5.53 -18.26 -4.39
CA VAL A 106 -5.78 -18.93 -5.69
C VAL A 106 -7.24 -19.31 -5.84
N ASN A 107 -7.85 -19.92 -4.81
CA ASN A 107 -9.26 -20.30 -4.84
C ASN A 107 -10.19 -19.08 -5.00
N GLN A 108 -9.93 -17.97 -4.32
CA GLN A 108 -10.70 -16.74 -4.47
C GLN A 108 -10.59 -16.15 -5.87
N ILE A 109 -9.41 -16.17 -6.49
CA ILE A 109 -9.19 -15.71 -7.87
C ILE A 109 -9.94 -16.59 -8.86
N ILE A 110 -9.88 -17.92 -8.70
CA ILE A 110 -10.61 -18.86 -9.55
C ILE A 110 -12.12 -18.59 -9.47
N GLU A 111 -12.67 -18.39 -8.29
CA GLU A 111 -14.08 -18.08 -8.10
C GLU A 111 -14.46 -16.74 -8.73
N ASN A 112 -13.66 -15.70 -8.49
CA ASN A 112 -13.85 -14.38 -9.09
C ASN A 112 -13.88 -14.44 -10.63
N ASN A 113 -13.01 -15.23 -11.24
CA ASN A 113 -12.92 -15.37 -12.70
C ASN A 113 -14.09 -16.15 -13.33
N ARG A 114 -14.93 -16.84 -12.52
CA ARG A 114 -16.18 -17.47 -12.97
C ARG A 114 -17.37 -16.51 -12.99
N SER A 115 -17.21 -15.32 -12.41
CA SER A 115 -18.25 -14.29 -12.38
C SER A 115 -18.41 -13.64 -13.75
N ASP A 116 -19.65 -13.27 -14.11
CA ASP A 116 -19.94 -12.43 -15.29
C ASP A 116 -19.40 -11.00 -15.13
N ASN A 117 -19.08 -10.57 -13.90
CA ASN A 117 -18.47 -9.29 -13.57
C ASN A 117 -17.23 -9.51 -12.68
N PRO A 118 -16.11 -10.04 -13.22
CA PRO A 118 -14.93 -10.30 -12.42
C PRO A 118 -14.34 -8.99 -11.90
N LYS A 119 -13.97 -9.03 -10.61
CA LYS A 119 -13.27 -7.91 -9.96
C LYS A 119 -11.78 -7.92 -10.31
N TYR A 120 -11.15 -6.76 -10.17
CA TYR A 120 -9.70 -6.63 -10.24
C TYR A 120 -9.06 -7.31 -9.03
N CYS A 121 -8.19 -8.28 -9.28
CA CYS A 121 -7.49 -9.05 -8.25
C CYS A 121 -6.19 -8.33 -7.85
N LEU A 122 -6.17 -7.69 -6.68
CA LEU A 122 -5.01 -7.02 -6.12
C LEU A 122 -4.37 -7.88 -5.04
N GLY A 123 -3.20 -8.45 -5.31
CA GLY A 123 -2.46 -9.29 -4.38
C GLY A 123 -1.45 -8.48 -3.57
N VAL A 124 -1.51 -8.57 -2.23
CA VAL A 124 -0.48 -7.99 -1.37
C VAL A 124 0.73 -8.92 -1.35
N MET A 125 1.92 -8.39 -1.57
CA MET A 125 3.15 -9.18 -1.52
C MET A 125 3.45 -9.61 -0.08
N PRO A 126 3.82 -10.87 0.21
CA PRO A 126 4.32 -11.27 1.53
C PRO A 126 5.54 -10.47 1.97
N PHE A 127 6.52 -10.31 1.08
CA PHE A 127 7.64 -9.38 1.26
C PHE A 127 7.24 -8.02 0.70
N ASN A 128 6.39 -7.30 1.42
CA ASN A 128 5.66 -6.15 0.89
C ASN A 128 6.43 -4.81 0.96
N SER A 129 7.57 -4.76 1.65
CA SER A 129 8.29 -3.53 1.92
C SER A 129 9.80 -3.71 1.78
N LEU A 130 10.48 -2.72 1.19
CA LEU A 130 11.94 -2.60 1.23
C LEU A 130 12.40 -1.72 2.38
N ASN A 131 11.84 -0.51 2.49
CA ASN A 131 12.21 0.45 3.53
C ASN A 131 11.77 -0.04 4.91
N GLU A 132 10.47 -0.24 5.12
CA GLU A 132 9.94 -0.70 6.40
C GLU A 132 10.43 -2.10 6.75
N GLY A 133 10.50 -3.02 5.79
CA GLY A 133 11.05 -4.36 5.98
C GLY A 133 12.49 -4.33 6.47
N THR A 134 13.28 -3.36 6.02
CA THR A 134 14.68 -3.20 6.44
C THR A 134 14.77 -2.59 7.83
N HIS A 135 14.11 -1.45 8.09
CA HIS A 135 14.21 -0.85 9.43
C HIS A 135 13.52 -1.69 10.52
N ASN A 136 12.54 -2.52 10.16
CA ASN A 136 11.91 -3.45 11.11
C ASN A 136 12.89 -4.50 11.62
N VAL A 137 13.83 -4.97 10.80
CA VAL A 137 14.85 -5.96 11.22
C VAL A 137 16.15 -5.34 11.71
N MET A 138 16.39 -4.06 11.44
CA MET A 138 17.61 -3.34 11.84
C MET A 138 17.41 -2.40 13.03
N GLY A 139 16.21 -1.86 13.20
CA GLY A 139 15.94 -0.63 13.94
C GLY A 139 16.21 0.61 13.10
N LEU A 140 15.32 1.61 13.23
CA LEU A 140 15.33 2.81 12.38
C LEU A 140 16.63 3.60 12.50
N GLU A 141 17.16 3.78 13.71
CA GLU A 141 18.41 4.51 13.96
C GLU A 141 19.61 3.80 13.32
N ASN A 142 19.69 2.48 13.44
CA ASN A 142 20.76 1.68 12.84
C ASN A 142 20.69 1.75 11.31
N MET A 143 19.50 1.72 10.72
CA MET A 143 19.33 1.87 9.29
C MET A 143 19.79 3.25 8.81
N PHE A 144 19.47 4.32 9.55
CA PHE A 144 19.92 5.66 9.19
C PHE A 144 21.44 5.81 9.28
N ALA A 145 22.10 5.21 10.27
CA ALA A 145 23.54 5.16 10.35
C ALA A 145 24.16 4.36 9.18
N ALA A 146 23.53 3.24 8.81
CA ALA A 146 24.04 2.35 7.77
C ALA A 146 24.09 2.99 6.37
N TYR A 147 23.26 3.98 6.06
CA TYR A 147 23.38 4.74 4.80
C TYR A 147 24.77 5.35 4.60
N TYR A 148 25.49 5.67 5.69
CA TYR A 148 26.77 6.36 5.64
C TYR A 148 27.93 5.49 6.12
N GLU A 149 27.69 4.60 7.10
CA GLU A 149 28.74 3.80 7.73
C GLU A 149 28.96 2.45 7.04
N CYS A 150 27.88 1.83 6.54
CA CYS A 150 27.91 0.50 5.91
C CYS A 150 27.03 0.44 4.65
N PRO A 151 27.20 1.39 3.68
CA PRO A 151 26.32 1.49 2.51
C PRO A 151 26.30 0.25 1.63
N ASP A 152 27.43 -0.44 1.51
CA ASP A 152 27.53 -1.63 0.65
C ASP A 152 26.81 -2.83 1.27
N ASP A 153 26.94 -3.04 2.58
CA ASP A 153 26.21 -4.09 3.28
C ASP A 153 24.70 -3.83 3.27
N LEU A 154 24.28 -2.57 3.46
CA LEU A 154 22.89 -2.18 3.35
C LEU A 154 22.33 -2.44 1.94
N LYS A 155 23.05 -2.06 0.89
CA LYS A 155 22.66 -2.33 -0.51
C LYS A 155 22.59 -3.84 -0.79
N ALA A 156 23.53 -4.62 -0.25
CA ALA A 156 23.52 -6.06 -0.41
C ALA A 156 22.29 -6.71 0.28
N PHE A 157 21.95 -6.27 1.50
CA PHE A 157 20.75 -6.74 2.19
C PHE A 157 19.46 -6.34 1.44
N LEU A 158 19.35 -5.08 1.04
CA LEU A 158 18.20 -4.58 0.26
C LEU A 158 18.03 -5.38 -1.05
N SER A 159 19.11 -5.71 -1.73
CA SER A 159 19.05 -6.55 -2.95
C SER A 159 18.49 -7.94 -2.65
N ARG A 160 18.92 -8.58 -1.56
CA ARG A 160 18.39 -9.88 -1.14
C ARG A 160 16.89 -9.82 -0.80
N LEU A 161 16.46 -8.73 -0.14
CA LEU A 161 15.04 -8.50 0.18
C LEU A 161 14.21 -8.25 -1.10
N ALA A 162 14.78 -7.49 -2.05
CA ALA A 162 14.15 -7.25 -3.35
C ALA A 162 14.01 -8.54 -4.18
N ASP A 163 14.94 -9.48 -4.06
CA ASP A 163 14.81 -10.80 -4.69
C ASP A 163 13.64 -11.59 -4.08
N LYS A 164 13.41 -11.50 -2.76
CA LYS A 164 12.22 -12.08 -2.12
C LYS A 164 10.93 -11.44 -2.58
N GLN A 165 10.90 -10.13 -2.82
CA GLN A 165 9.75 -9.48 -3.46
C GLN A 165 9.50 -10.00 -4.88
N LYS A 166 10.54 -10.22 -5.69
CA LYS A 166 10.38 -10.82 -7.03
C LYS A 166 9.79 -12.21 -7.00
N GLU A 167 10.18 -13.04 -6.03
CA GLU A 167 9.55 -14.34 -5.79
C GLU A 167 8.05 -14.16 -5.50
N SER A 168 7.68 -13.21 -4.61
CA SER A 168 6.28 -12.88 -4.30
C SER A 168 5.49 -12.42 -5.53
N ILE A 169 6.07 -11.53 -6.33
CA ILE A 169 5.48 -11.04 -7.59
C ILE A 169 5.18 -12.20 -8.53
N LYS A 170 6.14 -13.11 -8.70
CA LYS A 170 5.96 -14.29 -9.57
C LYS A 170 4.82 -15.19 -9.11
N ILE A 171 4.74 -15.46 -7.80
CA ILE A 171 3.69 -16.32 -7.24
C ILE A 171 2.31 -15.67 -7.44
N LEU A 172 2.18 -14.37 -7.21
CA LEU A 172 0.91 -13.65 -7.40
C LEU A 172 0.51 -13.58 -8.89
N ALA A 173 1.47 -13.44 -9.80
CA ALA A 173 1.23 -13.49 -11.23
C ALA A 173 0.74 -14.89 -11.66
N ASP A 174 1.40 -15.94 -11.20
CA ASP A 174 1.01 -17.33 -11.49
C ASP A 174 -0.38 -17.67 -10.90
N ALA A 175 -0.74 -17.06 -9.78
CA ALA A 175 -2.07 -17.17 -9.21
C ALA A 175 -3.15 -16.45 -10.04
N GLY A 176 -2.76 -15.49 -10.89
CA GLY A 176 -3.67 -14.73 -11.76
C GLY A 176 -4.13 -13.40 -11.18
N CYS A 177 -3.33 -12.77 -10.33
CA CYS A 177 -3.56 -11.40 -9.89
C CYS A 177 -3.43 -10.42 -11.07
N ASP A 178 -4.25 -9.36 -11.04
CA ASP A 178 -4.19 -8.25 -12.00
C ASP A 178 -3.15 -7.20 -11.59
N GLY A 179 -2.83 -7.14 -10.31
CA GLY A 179 -1.83 -6.24 -9.74
C GLY A 179 -1.22 -6.75 -8.44
N VAL A 180 -0.09 -6.17 -8.09
CA VAL A 180 0.63 -6.41 -6.83
C VAL A 180 0.72 -5.15 -6.00
N MET A 181 0.64 -5.28 -4.68
CA MET A 181 0.71 -4.18 -3.74
C MET A 181 1.84 -4.37 -2.73
N GLY A 182 2.66 -3.34 -2.59
CA GLY A 182 3.65 -3.17 -1.54
C GLY A 182 3.29 -2.05 -0.57
N TYR A 183 4.08 -1.93 0.49
CA TYR A 183 3.95 -0.90 1.53
C TYR A 183 5.34 -0.34 1.81
N ASP A 184 5.52 0.97 1.71
CA ASP A 184 6.75 1.64 2.14
C ASP A 184 6.42 3.07 2.55
N ASP A 185 6.42 3.34 3.85
CA ASP A 185 6.17 4.68 4.38
C ASP A 185 7.39 5.57 4.22
N TRP A 186 7.25 6.59 3.38
CA TRP A 186 8.32 7.55 3.05
C TRP A 186 8.10 8.93 3.66
N GLY A 187 6.90 9.19 4.18
CA GLY A 187 6.52 10.51 4.68
C GLY A 187 6.45 10.58 6.20
N LEU A 188 6.91 11.72 6.74
CA LEU A 188 6.52 12.23 8.05
C LEU A 188 5.26 13.08 7.89
N GLN A 189 4.85 13.78 8.94
CA GLN A 189 3.63 14.60 8.89
C GLN A 189 3.71 15.76 7.87
N ASP A 190 4.88 16.35 7.68
CA ASP A 190 5.12 17.57 6.91
C ASP A 190 6.27 17.49 5.89
N ARG A 191 6.97 16.36 5.80
CA ARG A 191 8.15 16.17 4.94
C ARG A 191 8.45 14.69 4.72
N GLN A 192 9.38 14.40 3.81
CA GLN A 192 9.95 13.06 3.61
C GLN A 192 10.77 12.61 4.84
N MET A 193 10.81 11.31 5.07
CA MET A 193 11.60 10.68 6.13
C MET A 193 13.10 10.76 5.84
N VAL A 194 13.49 10.52 4.59
CA VAL A 194 14.87 10.58 4.12
C VAL A 194 14.96 11.43 2.84
N SER A 195 16.16 11.90 2.49
CA SER A 195 16.35 12.69 1.28
C SER A 195 16.03 11.91 0.00
N THR A 196 15.55 12.61 -1.03
CA THR A 196 15.31 11.99 -2.35
C THR A 196 16.56 11.32 -2.90
N SER A 197 17.75 11.88 -2.67
CA SER A 197 19.02 11.30 -3.13
C SER A 197 19.32 9.93 -2.53
N LEU A 198 19.00 9.71 -1.25
CA LEU A 198 19.13 8.39 -0.62
C LEU A 198 18.12 7.40 -1.20
N ILE A 199 16.87 7.85 -1.44
CA ILE A 199 15.86 7.01 -2.08
C ILE A 199 16.29 6.61 -3.49
N GLU A 200 16.81 7.57 -4.27
CA GLU A 200 17.33 7.32 -5.62
C GLU A 200 18.52 6.37 -5.64
N GLU A 201 19.41 6.47 -4.66
CA GLU A 201 20.60 5.62 -4.58
C GLU A 201 20.27 4.19 -4.11
N PHE A 202 19.49 4.04 -3.05
CA PHE A 202 19.32 2.75 -2.38
C PHE A 202 18.07 1.98 -2.83
N PHE A 203 16.97 2.66 -3.21
CA PHE A 203 15.67 2.01 -3.42
C PHE A 203 15.20 2.07 -4.86
N ILE A 204 15.36 3.17 -5.57
CA ILE A 204 14.84 3.30 -6.93
C ILE A 204 15.37 2.23 -7.90
N PRO A 205 16.65 1.79 -7.87
CA PRO A 205 17.11 0.71 -8.73
C PRO A 205 16.39 -0.62 -8.46
N LEU A 206 16.05 -0.90 -7.20
CA LEU A 206 15.34 -2.11 -6.78
C LEU A 206 13.87 -2.04 -7.15
N TYR A 207 13.20 -0.91 -6.86
CA TYR A 207 11.83 -0.68 -7.31
C TYR A 207 11.70 -0.82 -8.82
N LYS A 208 12.58 -0.16 -9.58
CA LYS A 208 12.58 -0.25 -11.04
C LYS A 208 12.68 -1.70 -11.52
N SER A 209 13.58 -2.49 -10.92
CA SER A 209 13.76 -3.90 -11.26
C SER A 209 12.50 -4.73 -10.96
N ASN A 210 11.93 -4.56 -9.77
CA ASN A 210 10.78 -5.35 -9.33
C ASN A 210 9.48 -4.92 -10.04
N TRP A 211 9.27 -3.60 -10.21
CA TRP A 211 8.08 -3.08 -10.88
C TRP A 211 8.09 -3.37 -12.39
N SER A 212 9.26 -3.28 -13.05
CA SER A 212 9.39 -3.73 -14.44
C SER A 212 9.07 -5.21 -14.58
N TYR A 213 9.54 -6.04 -13.65
CA TYR A 213 9.23 -7.47 -13.66
C TYR A 213 7.73 -7.75 -13.48
N ALA A 214 7.04 -7.02 -12.60
CA ALA A 214 5.59 -7.13 -12.46
C ALA A 214 4.87 -6.77 -13.78
N HIS A 215 5.30 -5.68 -14.44
CA HIS A 215 4.75 -5.27 -15.74
C HIS A 215 5.02 -6.30 -16.85
N GLU A 216 6.19 -6.92 -16.88
CA GLU A 216 6.51 -8.01 -17.83
C GLU A 216 5.57 -9.21 -17.64
N LEU A 217 5.10 -9.43 -16.42
CA LEU A 217 4.11 -10.46 -16.09
C LEU A 217 2.64 -9.97 -16.28
N GLY A 218 2.43 -8.75 -16.78
CA GLY A 218 1.10 -8.20 -17.10
C GLY A 218 0.36 -7.63 -15.91
N MET A 219 1.04 -7.38 -14.78
CA MET A 219 0.44 -6.83 -13.55
C MET A 219 0.70 -5.34 -13.39
N ASP A 220 -0.28 -4.63 -12.82
CA ASP A 220 -0.10 -3.25 -12.34
C ASP A 220 0.58 -3.26 -10.96
N VAL A 221 1.34 -2.19 -10.68
CA VAL A 221 2.07 -2.03 -9.43
C VAL A 221 1.40 -0.97 -8.56
N TRP A 222 1.09 -1.35 -7.34
CA TRP A 222 0.49 -0.51 -6.32
C TRP A 222 1.42 -0.40 -5.12
N MET A 223 1.45 0.77 -4.48
CA MET A 223 2.20 0.99 -3.26
C MET A 223 1.39 1.85 -2.28
N HIS A 224 1.34 1.42 -1.02
CA HIS A 224 0.94 2.29 0.08
C HIS A 224 2.14 3.12 0.55
N SER A 225 1.89 4.38 0.85
CA SER A 225 2.87 5.23 1.54
C SER A 225 2.16 6.30 2.35
N CYS A 226 2.36 6.29 3.66
CA CYS A 226 1.85 7.31 4.56
C CYS A 226 2.65 8.62 4.53
N GLY A 227 2.02 9.68 5.04
CA GLY A 227 2.66 10.96 5.32
C GLY A 227 2.87 11.83 4.09
N TYR A 228 3.82 12.77 4.20
CA TYR A 228 4.12 13.76 3.17
C TYR A 228 5.06 13.17 2.10
N THR A 229 4.50 12.65 1.00
CA THR A 229 5.24 11.93 -0.05
C THR A 229 5.17 12.59 -1.42
N VAL A 230 4.47 13.72 -1.59
CA VAL A 230 4.18 14.32 -2.90
C VAL A 230 5.42 14.60 -3.74
N SER A 231 6.56 14.92 -3.13
CA SER A 231 7.84 15.13 -3.82
C SER A 231 8.38 13.88 -4.52
N LEU A 232 7.89 12.69 -4.14
CA LEU A 232 8.29 11.39 -4.69
C LEU A 232 7.34 10.87 -5.77
N HIS A 233 6.11 11.41 -5.88
CA HIS A 233 5.08 10.88 -6.77
C HIS A 233 5.54 10.80 -8.24
N ALA A 234 6.11 11.89 -8.77
CA ALA A 234 6.63 11.90 -10.13
C ALA A 234 7.83 10.95 -10.33
N LEU A 235 8.66 10.78 -9.31
CA LEU A 235 9.78 9.82 -9.33
C LEU A 235 9.26 8.38 -9.36
N PHE A 236 8.32 8.04 -8.49
CA PHE A 236 7.73 6.71 -8.45
C PHE A 236 6.97 6.37 -9.74
N ALA A 237 6.17 7.30 -10.28
CA ALA A 237 5.50 7.11 -11.56
C ALA A 237 6.49 6.79 -12.70
N ARG A 238 7.58 7.56 -12.81
CA ARG A 238 8.65 7.31 -13.82
C ARG A 238 9.42 6.01 -13.57
N THR A 239 9.45 5.53 -12.35
CA THR A 239 10.08 4.25 -11.99
C THR A 239 9.19 3.06 -12.35
N GLY A 240 7.87 3.28 -12.49
CA GLY A 240 6.90 2.26 -12.90
C GLY A 240 5.76 2.01 -11.92
N LEU A 241 5.58 2.85 -10.88
CA LEU A 241 4.40 2.78 -10.02
C LEU A 241 3.15 3.20 -10.81
N ASN A 242 2.10 2.39 -10.76
CA ASN A 242 0.83 2.71 -11.40
C ASN A 242 -0.16 3.39 -10.43
N VAL A 243 -0.20 2.94 -9.18
CA VAL A 243 -1.13 3.45 -8.17
C VAL A 243 -0.41 3.69 -6.85
N ILE A 244 -0.60 4.87 -6.27
CA ILE A 244 -0.24 5.13 -4.88
C ILE A 244 -1.50 5.16 -4.01
N GLN A 245 -1.47 4.41 -2.93
CA GLN A 245 -2.48 4.49 -1.88
C GLN A 245 -1.95 5.38 -0.77
N MET A 246 -2.75 6.34 -0.34
CA MET A 246 -2.42 7.27 0.75
C MET A 246 -3.69 7.71 1.47
N ASP A 247 -3.54 8.04 2.77
CA ASP A 247 -4.66 8.36 3.66
C ASP A 247 -4.70 9.83 4.11
N GLN A 248 -3.61 10.58 3.89
CA GLN A 248 -3.35 11.90 4.49
C GLN A 248 -3.12 12.97 3.41
N GLN A 249 -3.87 12.93 2.33
CA GLN A 249 -3.69 13.82 1.18
C GLN A 249 -3.83 15.31 1.50
N GLU A 250 -4.60 15.68 2.54
CA GLU A 250 -4.71 17.09 2.97
C GLU A 250 -3.45 17.66 3.63
N ASN A 251 -2.50 16.81 4.04
CA ASN A 251 -1.20 17.26 4.51
C ASN A 251 -0.34 17.82 3.37
N MET A 252 -0.59 17.32 2.16
CA MET A 252 0.11 17.71 0.93
C MET A 252 -0.67 18.73 0.10
N GLY A 253 -2.02 18.64 0.12
CA GLY A 253 -2.95 19.41 -0.70
C GLY A 253 -3.24 18.75 -2.05
N LEU A 254 -4.53 18.60 -2.37
CA LEU A 254 -4.99 17.89 -3.58
C LEU A 254 -4.42 18.48 -4.86
N GLU A 255 -4.38 19.82 -4.97
CA GLU A 255 -3.86 20.52 -6.14
C GLU A 255 -2.34 20.36 -6.32
N ILE A 256 -1.59 20.24 -5.22
CA ILE A 256 -0.15 20.00 -5.23
C ILE A 256 0.13 18.55 -5.68
N ILE A 257 -0.66 17.59 -5.18
CA ILE A 257 -0.61 16.19 -5.59
C ILE A 257 -0.88 16.06 -7.10
N ASP A 258 -1.94 16.70 -7.57
CA ASP A 258 -2.31 16.70 -8.99
C ASP A 258 -1.22 17.35 -9.87
N ALA A 259 -0.67 18.48 -9.45
CA ALA A 259 0.42 19.14 -10.16
C ALA A 259 1.71 18.30 -10.21
N ALA A 260 1.96 17.46 -9.20
CA ALA A 260 3.14 16.61 -9.13
C ALA A 260 3.08 15.41 -10.09
N ALA A 261 1.92 14.72 -10.18
CA ALA A 261 1.82 13.47 -10.92
C ALA A 261 0.40 13.19 -11.47
N GLY A 262 -0.50 14.17 -11.53
CA GLY A 262 -1.84 14.02 -12.13
C GLY A 262 -1.73 13.57 -13.59
N GLY A 263 -2.54 12.58 -13.98
CA GLY A 263 -2.53 12.00 -15.32
C GLY A 263 -1.41 11.00 -15.63
N ILE A 264 -0.50 10.74 -14.70
CA ILE A 264 0.58 9.74 -14.84
C ILE A 264 0.66 8.75 -13.68
N LEU A 265 0.11 9.10 -12.51
CA LEU A 265 -0.01 8.24 -11.33
C LEU A 265 -1.47 8.22 -10.89
N ALA A 266 -2.02 7.05 -10.68
CA ALA A 266 -3.36 6.91 -10.12
C ALA A 266 -3.32 6.91 -8.59
N TYR A 267 -4.41 7.34 -7.97
CA TYR A 267 -4.53 7.52 -6.53
C TYR A 267 -5.64 6.63 -5.97
N TRP A 268 -5.35 5.88 -4.95
CA TRP A 268 -6.33 5.09 -4.19
C TRP A 268 -6.47 5.70 -2.80
N CYS A 269 -7.49 6.52 -2.59
CA CYS A 269 -7.58 7.38 -1.42
C CYS A 269 -8.97 7.32 -0.77
N PRO A 270 -9.03 7.34 0.58
CA PRO A 270 -10.24 7.68 1.33
C PRO A 270 -10.47 9.21 1.32
N VAL A 271 -11.56 9.66 1.91
CA VAL A 271 -11.65 11.06 2.40
C VAL A 271 -10.59 11.25 3.48
N ASP A 272 -9.97 12.44 3.52
CA ASP A 272 -8.91 12.76 4.48
C ASP A 272 -9.24 12.30 5.90
N VAL A 273 -8.38 11.44 6.44
CA VAL A 273 -8.64 10.70 7.67
C VAL A 273 -8.40 11.51 8.94
N GLN A 274 -7.64 12.60 8.87
CA GLN A 274 -7.20 13.36 10.05
C GLN A 274 -8.08 14.57 10.35
N LYS A 275 -8.56 15.26 9.34
CA LYS A 275 -9.30 16.53 9.48
C LYS A 275 -10.77 16.36 9.13
N THR A 276 -11.05 16.00 7.86
CA THR A 276 -12.41 15.98 7.33
C THR A 276 -13.25 14.87 7.99
N MET A 277 -12.75 13.64 8.04
CA MET A 277 -13.48 12.52 8.65
C MET A 277 -13.58 12.62 10.16
N VAL A 278 -12.66 13.29 10.85
CA VAL A 278 -12.70 13.46 12.31
C VAL A 278 -13.53 14.69 12.70
N GLY A 279 -13.17 15.87 12.20
CA GLY A 279 -13.72 17.16 12.62
C GLY A 279 -14.80 17.74 11.71
N GLY A 280 -14.90 17.29 10.46
CA GLY A 280 -15.85 17.82 9.46
C GLY A 280 -17.30 17.38 9.69
N THR A 281 -18.23 18.12 9.11
CA THR A 281 -19.66 17.77 9.00
C THR A 281 -19.90 16.81 7.81
N ILE A 282 -21.14 16.34 7.65
CA ILE A 282 -21.53 15.53 6.47
C ILE A 282 -21.40 16.36 5.20
N GLU A 283 -21.74 17.66 5.24
CA GLU A 283 -21.60 18.61 4.14
C GLU A 283 -20.11 18.81 3.76
N ASP A 284 -19.23 18.88 4.75
CA ASP A 284 -17.78 18.97 4.50
C ASP A 284 -17.24 17.72 3.81
N ILE A 285 -17.73 16.53 4.20
CA ILE A 285 -17.38 15.25 3.55
C ILE A 285 -17.86 15.23 2.09
N ASP A 286 -19.11 15.61 1.82
CA ASP A 286 -19.67 15.69 0.46
C ASP A 286 -18.87 16.67 -0.42
N ALA A 287 -18.56 17.85 0.09
CA ALA A 287 -17.76 18.87 -0.60
C ALA A 287 -16.33 18.40 -0.85
N TYR A 288 -15.71 17.71 0.11
CA TYR A 288 -14.37 17.18 -0.03
C TYR A 288 -14.29 16.10 -1.11
N VAL A 289 -15.21 15.13 -1.11
CA VAL A 289 -15.29 14.08 -2.14
C VAL A 289 -15.42 14.71 -3.52
N LYS A 290 -16.32 15.70 -3.69
CA LYS A 290 -16.48 16.41 -4.95
C LYS A 290 -15.16 17.05 -5.40
N ARG A 291 -14.50 17.83 -4.53
CA ARG A 291 -13.21 18.47 -4.83
C ARG A 291 -12.13 17.44 -5.17
N MET A 292 -12.07 16.32 -4.44
CA MET A 292 -11.10 15.25 -4.69
C MET A 292 -11.26 14.66 -6.09
N ILE A 293 -12.51 14.41 -6.53
CA ILE A 293 -12.80 13.89 -7.86
C ILE A 293 -12.50 14.94 -8.94
N GLU A 294 -12.91 16.22 -8.74
CA GLU A 294 -12.62 17.31 -9.66
C GLU A 294 -11.12 17.60 -9.81
N THR A 295 -10.31 17.22 -8.83
CA THR A 295 -8.85 17.44 -8.84
C THR A 295 -8.12 16.20 -9.34
N LEU A 296 -8.19 15.08 -8.65
CA LEU A 296 -7.42 13.87 -8.94
C LEU A 296 -8.07 12.98 -9.99
N GLY A 297 -9.41 13.02 -10.14
CA GLY A 297 -10.18 12.21 -11.09
C GLY A 297 -10.35 12.82 -12.49
N ARG A 298 -9.91 14.06 -12.71
CA ARG A 298 -10.17 14.82 -13.96
C ARG A 298 -9.42 14.35 -15.22
N HIS A 299 -8.47 13.43 -15.07
CA HIS A 299 -7.57 12.98 -16.14
C HIS A 299 -8.12 11.76 -16.91
N LYS A 300 -9.42 11.61 -17.05
CA LYS A 300 -10.07 10.43 -17.66
C LYS A 300 -9.85 9.15 -16.85
N GLY A 301 -9.78 9.28 -15.54
CA GLY A 301 -9.46 8.23 -14.57
C GLY A 301 -8.48 8.75 -13.52
N GLY A 302 -7.67 7.87 -12.96
CA GLY A 302 -6.61 8.23 -12.01
C GLY A 302 -7.06 8.32 -10.55
N LEU A 303 -8.36 8.12 -10.25
CA LEU A 303 -8.84 8.06 -8.87
C LEU A 303 -9.66 6.79 -8.63
N ILE A 304 -9.40 6.15 -7.52
CA ILE A 304 -10.13 4.99 -6.99
C ILE A 304 -10.54 5.33 -5.57
N SER A 305 -11.82 5.17 -5.23
CA SER A 305 -12.29 5.46 -3.88
C SER A 305 -12.02 4.30 -2.93
N MET A 306 -11.74 4.64 -1.65
CA MET A 306 -11.67 3.67 -0.56
C MET A 306 -12.14 4.28 0.76
N ALA A 307 -12.21 3.44 1.79
CA ALA A 307 -12.33 3.88 3.18
C ALA A 307 -11.07 3.47 3.93
N TYR A 308 -10.74 4.23 4.96
CA TYR A 308 -9.63 3.89 5.86
C TYR A 308 -9.87 2.54 6.54
N SER A 309 -8.85 1.70 6.60
CA SER A 309 -8.96 0.31 7.05
C SER A 309 -9.28 0.13 8.54
N SER A 310 -8.92 1.12 9.36
CA SER A 310 -9.08 1.09 10.82
C SER A 310 -9.85 2.32 11.33
N PRO A 311 -11.11 2.51 10.93
CA PRO A 311 -11.87 3.73 11.20
C PRO A 311 -12.04 4.02 12.70
N ASP A 312 -12.21 2.98 13.52
CA ASP A 312 -12.37 3.11 14.97
C ASP A 312 -11.10 3.66 15.65
N ALA A 313 -9.92 3.32 15.12
CA ALA A 313 -8.64 3.78 15.66
C ALA A 313 -8.42 5.30 15.50
N VAL A 314 -9.12 5.91 14.55
CA VAL A 314 -9.03 7.35 14.25
C VAL A 314 -10.33 8.12 14.56
N GLY A 315 -11.32 7.44 15.16
CA GLY A 315 -12.56 8.07 15.64
C GLY A 315 -13.57 8.41 14.52
N HIS A 316 -13.53 7.69 13.40
CA HIS A 316 -14.56 7.83 12.36
C HIS A 316 -15.88 7.20 12.83
N THR A 317 -16.98 7.93 12.68
CA THR A 317 -18.31 7.42 13.03
C THR A 317 -18.95 6.68 11.85
N THR A 318 -19.83 5.72 12.15
CA THR A 318 -20.60 4.96 11.13
C THR A 318 -21.39 5.92 10.22
N GLU A 319 -21.94 7.00 10.76
CA GLU A 319 -22.67 8.02 10.00
C GLU A 319 -21.78 8.72 8.97
N LYS A 320 -20.57 9.14 9.35
CA LYS A 320 -19.61 9.77 8.44
C LYS A 320 -19.09 8.81 7.38
N ILE A 321 -18.87 7.54 7.74
CA ILE A 321 -18.49 6.51 6.78
C ILE A 321 -19.61 6.30 5.74
N ALA A 322 -20.87 6.24 6.17
CA ALA A 322 -22.01 6.13 5.26
C ALA A 322 -22.11 7.34 4.33
N ALA A 323 -21.97 8.55 4.86
CA ALA A 323 -21.99 9.79 4.06
C ALA A 323 -20.86 9.85 3.02
N MET A 324 -19.65 9.41 3.40
CA MET A 324 -18.52 9.25 2.48
C MET A 324 -18.84 8.30 1.33
N CYS A 325 -19.40 7.12 1.63
CA CYS A 325 -19.80 6.15 0.61
C CYS A 325 -20.85 6.71 -0.36
N GLU A 326 -21.85 7.42 0.18
CA GLU A 326 -22.90 8.08 -0.61
C GLU A 326 -22.32 9.18 -1.49
N ALA A 327 -21.44 10.03 -0.97
CA ALA A 327 -20.80 11.09 -1.72
C ALA A 327 -19.93 10.54 -2.87
N PHE A 328 -19.14 9.48 -2.66
CA PHE A 328 -18.38 8.86 -3.74
C PHE A 328 -19.28 8.34 -4.87
N ARG A 329 -20.41 7.71 -4.56
CA ARG A 329 -21.36 7.25 -5.58
C ARG A 329 -22.10 8.38 -6.27
N LYS A 330 -22.44 9.44 -5.53
CA LYS A 330 -23.11 10.63 -6.07
C LYS A 330 -22.27 11.29 -7.19
N TYR A 331 -20.96 11.30 -7.02
CA TYR A 331 -20.04 11.98 -7.92
C TYR A 331 -19.19 11.04 -8.81
N GLU A 332 -19.47 9.74 -8.82
CA GLU A 332 -18.62 8.70 -9.45
C GLU A 332 -18.36 8.89 -10.96
N ARG A 333 -19.16 9.71 -11.65
CA ARG A 333 -19.02 10.04 -13.09
C ARG A 333 -18.48 11.43 -13.35
N LEU A 334 -18.27 12.22 -12.32
CA LEU A 334 -17.75 13.56 -12.44
C LEU A 334 -16.31 13.53 -13.00
N GLY A 335 -16.02 14.35 -14.00
CA GLY A 335 -14.67 14.45 -14.59
C GLY A 335 -14.26 13.33 -15.55
N LEU A 336 -15.18 12.41 -15.90
CA LEU A 336 -14.90 11.29 -16.83
C LEU A 336 -15.40 11.54 -18.27
N GLU A 337 -16.13 12.65 -18.51
CA GLU A 337 -16.66 13.05 -19.81
C GLU A 337 -15.60 13.71 -20.72
#